data_25a95b4ababd77765d48ce90775abf7e
#
_entry.id   25a95b4ababd77765d48ce90775abf7e
#
_cell.length_a   1.000
_cell.length_b   1.000
_cell.length_c   1.000
_cell.angle_alpha   90.00
_cell.angle_beta   90.00
_cell.angle_gamma   90.00
#
_symmetry.space_group_name_H-M   'P 1'
#
loop_
_entity.id
_entity.type
_entity.pdbx_description
1 polymer ?
#
loop_
_entity_poly.entity_id
_entity_poly.type
_entity_poly.pdbx_seq_one_letter_code
_entity_poly.pdbx_strand_id
1 'polypeptide(L)'
;MKNLPRWFAAVATAVVMSAPASAQEIKISHQFKANADGRDLATRVFVKEVNARDPTLKFRIYPAQSLGIKPVAQLDALQNGTLEMAVFPMSYAVGKAQEFSIIIMPGTVPTLEHAMKLRGTPFQKKLQDLAHANGIHIVTWWWTPGAFATKDREITGPKSVAGLKLRAADPTFETMLKAAGASVANMPSTEIYPSLQSGVLNGTLTSAETFVSMRLYEQTKMATLPGKYSLWMLLQPLVMSKQHWDKLTPAQQKIFEEAAAKSDEYFLGLQREAVNDMEKEYKKAGAKVREMTQSEYDEWVALAKDTAWKDFSSKSATGKDLLDALIAVK
;
A
#
# COMPACT_ATOMS: atom_id res chain seq x y z
N MET A 1 43.03 72.85 -36.21
CA MET A 1 42.28 71.68 -36.75
C MET A 1 42.32 70.62 -35.71
N LYS A 2 41.16 70.34 -35.10
CA LYS A 2 41.04 69.52 -33.85
C LYS A 2 40.56 68.13 -34.29
N ASN A 3 41.33 67.07 -33.94
CA ASN A 3 40.97 65.66 -34.13
C ASN A 3 40.07 65.20 -32.97
N LEU A 4 38.86 64.73 -33.25
CA LEU A 4 38.00 64.02 -32.32
C LEU A 4 38.31 62.48 -32.34
N PRO A 5 38.41 61.82 -31.20
CA PRO A 5 38.52 60.37 -31.18
C PRO A 5 37.14 59.71 -31.29
N ARG A 6 37.03 58.72 -32.19
CA ARG A 6 35.85 57.83 -32.35
C ARG A 6 35.88 56.76 -31.27
N TRP A 7 34.89 56.77 -30.36
CA TRP A 7 34.67 55.69 -29.42
C TRP A 7 33.83 54.57 -30.09
N PHE A 8 34.43 53.39 -30.27
CA PHE A 8 33.69 52.20 -30.65
C PHE A 8 33.13 51.57 -29.35
N ALA A 9 31.81 51.59 -29.19
CA ALA A 9 31.11 50.84 -28.14
C ALA A 9 30.97 49.38 -28.62
N ALA A 10 31.73 48.46 -28.02
CA ALA A 10 31.54 47.03 -28.22
C ALA A 10 30.35 46.57 -27.36
N VAL A 11 29.25 46.22 -28.03
CA VAL A 11 28.11 45.58 -27.39
C VAL A 11 28.44 44.10 -27.25
N ALA A 12 28.80 43.66 -26.02
CA ALA A 12 28.97 42.27 -25.67
C ALA A 12 27.59 41.61 -25.50
N THR A 13 27.13 40.84 -26.47
CA THR A 13 25.93 40.02 -26.37
C THR A 13 26.25 38.81 -25.50
N ALA A 14 25.82 38.83 -24.23
CA ALA A 14 25.92 37.68 -23.35
C ALA A 14 24.90 36.62 -23.82
N VAL A 15 25.39 35.56 -24.44
CA VAL A 15 24.62 34.36 -24.72
C VAL A 15 24.50 33.61 -23.38
N VAL A 16 23.32 33.73 -22.76
CA VAL A 16 22.97 32.89 -21.61
C VAL A 16 22.75 31.48 -22.15
N MET A 17 23.76 30.63 -22.10
CA MET A 17 23.61 29.18 -22.25
C MET A 17 22.78 28.68 -21.07
N SER A 18 21.48 28.48 -21.26
CA SER A 18 20.67 27.68 -20.35
C SER A 18 21.19 26.25 -20.44
N ALA A 19 21.95 25.82 -19.41
CA ALA A 19 22.29 24.42 -19.24
C ALA A 19 20.97 23.61 -19.25
N PRO A 20 20.88 22.50 -20.00
CA PRO A 20 19.70 21.64 -19.92
C PRO A 20 19.57 21.20 -18.45
N ALA A 21 18.44 21.57 -17.83
CA ALA A 21 18.10 21.04 -16.51
C ALA A 21 18.15 19.51 -16.66
N SER A 22 19.12 18.87 -16.01
CA SER A 22 19.17 17.41 -15.94
C SER A 22 17.82 16.94 -15.44
N ALA A 23 17.08 16.21 -16.26
CA ALA A 23 15.79 15.68 -15.87
C ALA A 23 16.02 14.85 -14.59
N GLN A 24 15.49 15.33 -13.47
CA GLN A 24 15.64 14.65 -12.19
C GLN A 24 14.96 13.29 -12.29
N GLU A 25 15.70 12.22 -12.03
CA GLU A 25 15.17 10.86 -12.05
C GLU A 25 14.15 10.70 -10.92
N ILE A 26 12.93 10.26 -11.24
CA ILE A 26 11.89 9.93 -10.27
C ILE A 26 12.13 8.50 -9.77
N LYS A 27 12.60 8.37 -8.55
CA LYS A 27 12.82 7.07 -7.91
C LYS A 27 11.52 6.54 -7.36
N ILE A 28 11.24 5.25 -7.62
CA ILE A 28 10.10 4.52 -7.06
C ILE A 28 10.63 3.36 -6.22
N SER A 29 10.46 3.41 -4.90
CA SER A 29 10.91 2.36 -4.00
C SER A 29 9.77 1.47 -3.54
N HIS A 30 10.01 0.16 -3.41
CA HIS A 30 9.09 -0.76 -2.77
C HIS A 30 9.75 -2.07 -2.30
N GLN A 31 9.05 -2.81 -1.45
CA GLN A 31 9.53 -4.05 -0.83
C GLN A 31 9.20 -5.33 -1.61
N PHE A 32 8.44 -5.23 -2.68
CA PHE A 32 7.84 -6.35 -3.39
C PHE A 32 8.79 -6.94 -4.43
N LYS A 33 8.58 -8.23 -4.76
CA LYS A 33 9.44 -8.97 -5.69
C LYS A 33 9.33 -8.42 -7.11
N ALA A 34 10.48 -8.14 -7.72
CA ALA A 34 10.57 -7.65 -9.09
C ALA A 34 9.98 -8.62 -10.11
N ASN A 35 9.26 -8.12 -11.10
CA ASN A 35 8.70 -8.87 -12.23
C ASN A 35 7.81 -10.07 -11.86
N ALA A 36 7.28 -10.09 -10.62
CA ALA A 36 6.48 -11.22 -10.15
C ALA A 36 5.32 -10.77 -9.24
N ASP A 37 5.53 -9.76 -8.41
CA ASP A 37 4.48 -9.23 -7.53
C ASP A 37 3.64 -8.21 -8.32
N GLY A 38 2.32 -8.28 -8.21
CA GLY A 38 1.40 -7.43 -8.96
C GLY A 38 1.61 -5.94 -8.71
N ARG A 39 2.07 -5.57 -7.51
CA ARG A 39 2.40 -4.19 -7.18
C ARG A 39 3.62 -3.67 -7.95
N ASP A 40 4.64 -4.52 -8.17
CA ASP A 40 5.75 -4.18 -9.07
C ASP A 40 5.29 -4.12 -10.53
N LEU A 41 4.49 -5.09 -10.96
CA LEU A 41 3.96 -5.14 -12.33
C LEU A 41 3.08 -3.91 -12.64
N ALA A 42 2.18 -3.55 -11.73
CA ALA A 42 1.32 -2.37 -11.86
C ALA A 42 2.12 -1.06 -11.84
N THR A 43 3.21 -0.99 -11.04
CA THR A 43 4.14 0.15 -11.06
C THR A 43 4.78 0.30 -12.45
N ARG A 44 5.16 -0.81 -13.09
CA ARG A 44 5.72 -0.79 -14.45
C ARG A 44 4.71 -0.34 -15.49
N VAL A 45 3.44 -0.74 -15.35
CA VAL A 45 2.34 -0.24 -16.19
C VAL A 45 2.19 1.25 -16.02
N PHE A 46 2.15 1.77 -14.80
CA PHE A 46 2.08 3.19 -14.51
C PHE A 46 3.22 3.96 -15.19
N VAL A 47 4.47 3.53 -14.99
CA VAL A 47 5.65 4.18 -15.59
C VAL A 47 5.60 4.17 -17.12
N LYS A 48 5.21 3.05 -17.72
CA LYS A 48 5.03 2.91 -19.17
C LYS A 48 4.00 3.92 -19.70
N GLU A 49 2.87 4.03 -19.02
CA GLU A 49 1.78 4.93 -19.42
C GLU A 49 2.16 6.41 -19.28
N VAL A 50 2.90 6.78 -18.23
CA VAL A 50 3.43 8.15 -18.09
C VAL A 50 4.45 8.44 -19.20
N ASN A 51 5.44 7.57 -19.40
CA ASN A 51 6.49 7.77 -20.40
C ASN A 51 5.97 7.83 -21.84
N ALA A 52 4.85 7.14 -22.12
CA ALA A 52 4.21 7.21 -23.43
C ALA A 52 3.62 8.60 -23.75
N ARG A 53 3.27 9.38 -22.71
CA ARG A 53 2.65 10.71 -22.82
C ARG A 53 3.64 11.86 -22.57
N ASP A 54 4.59 11.64 -21.64
CA ASP A 54 5.67 12.59 -21.34
C ASP A 54 7.02 11.85 -21.22
N PRO A 55 7.75 11.69 -22.32
CA PRO A 55 9.05 11.01 -22.32
C PRO A 55 10.16 11.81 -21.63
N THR A 56 9.90 13.05 -21.21
CA THR A 56 10.87 13.87 -20.47
C THR A 56 11.00 13.43 -19.02
N LEU A 57 9.95 12.84 -18.44
CA LEU A 57 9.97 12.28 -17.10
C LEU A 57 10.75 10.96 -17.11
N LYS A 58 11.75 10.85 -16.25
CA LYS A 58 12.60 9.66 -16.12
C LYS A 58 12.32 8.95 -14.82
N PHE A 59 12.00 7.67 -14.90
CA PHE A 59 11.71 6.85 -13.72
C PHE A 59 12.76 5.76 -13.52
N ARG A 60 13.01 5.44 -12.27
CA ARG A 60 13.77 4.25 -11.88
C ARG A 60 13.08 3.53 -10.73
N ILE A 61 12.74 2.26 -10.96
CA ILE A 61 12.08 1.41 -9.97
C ILE A 61 13.14 0.65 -9.18
N TYR A 62 13.01 0.68 -7.85
CA TYR A 62 13.86 0.01 -6.89
C TYR A 62 13.04 -1.03 -6.11
N PRO A 63 12.85 -2.25 -6.69
CA PRO A 63 12.08 -3.32 -6.06
C PRO A 63 12.87 -3.99 -4.95
N ALA A 64 12.18 -4.79 -4.12
CA ALA A 64 12.77 -5.62 -3.07
C ALA A 64 13.72 -4.86 -2.13
N GLN A 65 13.40 -3.61 -1.82
CA GLN A 65 14.22 -2.69 -0.98
C GLN A 65 15.61 -2.38 -1.56
N SER A 66 15.82 -2.54 -2.87
CA SER A 66 17.14 -2.33 -3.50
C SER A 66 17.69 -0.91 -3.38
N LEU A 67 16.84 0.08 -3.02
CA LEU A 67 17.27 1.45 -2.68
C LEU A 67 17.81 1.56 -1.24
N GLY A 68 17.72 0.50 -0.43
CA GLY A 68 18.16 0.50 0.96
C GLY A 68 17.18 1.15 1.96
N ILE A 69 16.04 1.65 1.50
CA ILE A 69 15.01 2.26 2.36
C ILE A 69 14.10 1.14 2.90
N LYS A 70 14.08 0.98 4.23
CA LYS A 70 13.19 0.01 4.89
C LYS A 70 11.72 0.41 4.73
N PRO A 71 10.76 -0.54 4.68
CA PRO A 71 9.34 -0.24 4.51
C PRO A 71 8.79 0.79 5.50
N VAL A 72 9.18 0.70 6.77
CA VAL A 72 8.74 1.63 7.82
C VAL A 72 9.37 3.03 7.72
N ALA A 73 10.46 3.19 6.95
CA ALA A 73 11.15 4.47 6.75
C ALA A 73 10.72 5.19 5.45
N GLN A 74 9.86 4.58 4.65
CA GLN A 74 9.44 5.17 3.36
C GLN A 74 8.70 6.49 3.56
N LEU A 75 7.85 6.61 4.58
CA LEU A 75 7.15 7.87 4.85
C LEU A 75 8.14 9.01 5.11
N ASP A 76 9.17 8.78 5.91
CA ASP A 76 10.19 9.80 6.21
C ASP A 76 10.93 10.25 4.95
N ALA A 77 11.30 9.28 4.10
CA ALA A 77 11.98 9.57 2.85
C ALA A 77 11.11 10.36 1.86
N LEU A 78 9.81 10.08 1.82
CA LEU A 78 8.83 10.84 1.02
C LEU A 78 8.61 12.25 1.59
N GLN A 79 8.44 12.39 2.92
CA GLN A 79 8.20 13.66 3.59
C GLN A 79 9.38 14.63 3.45
N ASN A 80 10.60 14.14 3.55
CA ASN A 80 11.81 14.96 3.40
C ASN A 80 12.27 15.12 1.95
N GLY A 81 11.57 14.52 0.98
CA GLY A 81 11.85 14.65 -0.45
C GLY A 81 13.08 13.90 -0.95
N THR A 82 13.67 12.99 -0.17
CA THR A 82 14.79 12.13 -0.63
C THR A 82 14.33 10.95 -1.48
N LEU A 83 13.04 10.64 -1.42
CA LEU A 83 12.35 9.67 -2.27
C LEU A 83 11.17 10.35 -2.96
N GLU A 84 11.07 10.21 -4.28
CA GLU A 84 9.99 10.82 -5.05
C GLU A 84 8.70 10.01 -4.94
N MET A 85 8.77 8.67 -5.07
CA MET A 85 7.60 7.79 -5.05
C MET A 85 7.87 6.46 -4.34
N ALA A 86 6.82 5.85 -3.81
CA ALA A 86 6.86 4.52 -3.23
C ALA A 86 5.57 3.74 -3.47
N VAL A 87 5.65 2.41 -3.62
CA VAL A 87 4.48 1.57 -3.32
C VAL A 87 4.47 1.35 -1.82
N PHE A 88 3.55 2.03 -1.15
CA PHE A 88 3.62 2.21 0.29
C PHE A 88 2.38 1.66 1.01
N PRO A 89 2.52 0.56 1.77
CA PRO A 89 1.51 0.16 2.72
C PRO A 89 1.42 1.21 3.85
N MET A 90 0.50 2.17 3.73
CA MET A 90 0.40 3.31 4.66
C MET A 90 0.17 2.90 6.11
N SER A 91 -0.33 1.68 6.35
CA SER A 91 -0.41 1.08 7.69
C SER A 91 0.94 0.98 8.42
N TYR A 92 2.07 1.05 7.72
CA TYR A 92 3.40 1.11 8.35
C TYR A 92 3.76 2.50 8.90
N ALA A 93 2.97 3.51 8.59
CA ALA A 93 3.15 4.88 9.07
C ALA A 93 2.34 5.22 10.34
N VAL A 94 1.60 4.26 10.90
CA VAL A 94 0.68 4.51 12.04
C VAL A 94 1.37 5.04 13.30
N GLY A 95 2.66 4.84 13.46
CA GLY A 95 3.44 5.49 14.51
C GLY A 95 3.53 7.02 14.39
N LYS A 96 3.28 7.56 13.19
CA LYS A 96 3.26 9.01 12.90
C LYS A 96 1.85 9.53 12.63
N ALA A 97 1.01 8.74 11.95
CA ALA A 97 -0.37 9.05 11.62
C ALA A 97 -1.22 7.80 11.79
N GLN A 98 -1.76 7.62 13.01
CA GLN A 98 -2.53 6.42 13.36
C GLN A 98 -3.78 6.25 12.49
N GLU A 99 -4.30 7.33 11.94
CA GLU A 99 -5.47 7.35 11.07
C GLU A 99 -5.24 6.56 9.76
N PHE A 100 -3.98 6.34 9.36
CA PHE A 100 -3.69 5.47 8.22
C PHE A 100 -4.07 3.99 8.43
N SER A 101 -4.36 3.56 9.66
CA SER A 101 -4.95 2.23 9.90
C SER A 101 -6.33 2.05 9.24
N ILE A 102 -7.02 3.12 8.86
CA ILE A 102 -8.33 3.05 8.19
C ILE A 102 -8.30 2.20 6.91
N ILE A 103 -7.16 2.21 6.19
CA ILE A 103 -7.00 1.50 4.91
C ILE A 103 -6.98 -0.03 5.02
N ILE A 104 -6.96 -0.56 6.23
CA ILE A 104 -6.91 -2.00 6.52
C ILE A 104 -7.99 -2.39 7.55
N MET A 105 -8.89 -1.50 7.89
CA MET A 105 -9.89 -1.71 8.94
C MET A 105 -10.72 -2.97 8.69
N PRO A 106 -10.69 -3.99 9.59
CA PRO A 106 -11.40 -5.23 9.38
C PRO A 106 -12.93 -5.02 9.34
N GLY A 107 -13.59 -5.75 8.43
CA GLY A 107 -15.05 -5.71 8.27
C GLY A 107 -15.61 -4.50 7.53
N THR A 108 -14.77 -3.59 7.00
CA THR A 108 -15.26 -2.38 6.34
C THR A 108 -15.32 -2.49 4.80
N VAL A 109 -14.39 -3.20 4.20
CA VAL A 109 -14.28 -3.34 2.73
C VAL A 109 -14.32 -4.84 2.39
N PRO A 110 -15.51 -5.41 2.13
CA PRO A 110 -15.67 -6.86 2.02
C PRO A 110 -15.28 -7.44 0.65
N THR A 111 -15.31 -6.65 -0.43
CA THR A 111 -15.03 -7.12 -1.79
C THR A 111 -14.24 -6.10 -2.59
N LEU A 112 -13.62 -6.54 -3.69
CA LEU A 112 -12.94 -5.65 -4.64
C LEU A 112 -13.92 -4.66 -5.29
N GLU A 113 -15.15 -5.09 -5.58
CA GLU A 113 -16.20 -4.22 -6.12
C GLU A 113 -16.55 -3.10 -5.14
N HIS A 114 -16.64 -3.43 -3.85
CA HIS A 114 -16.86 -2.41 -2.80
C HIS A 114 -15.66 -1.45 -2.73
N ALA A 115 -14.44 -1.96 -2.78
CA ALA A 115 -13.22 -1.14 -2.79
C ALA A 115 -13.20 -0.14 -3.98
N MET A 116 -13.70 -0.56 -5.15
CA MET A 116 -13.82 0.33 -6.31
C MET A 116 -14.92 1.38 -6.14
N LYS A 117 -16.03 1.06 -5.45
CA LYS A 117 -17.08 2.05 -5.13
C LYS A 117 -16.60 3.18 -4.20
N LEU A 118 -15.53 2.97 -3.44
CA LEU A 118 -14.96 4.01 -2.59
C LEU A 118 -14.31 5.15 -3.39
N ARG A 119 -14.02 4.94 -4.66
CA ARG A 119 -13.45 5.97 -5.54
C ARG A 119 -14.48 7.08 -5.82
N GLY A 120 -14.05 8.32 -5.77
CA GLY A 120 -14.90 9.50 -5.97
C GLY A 120 -15.82 9.84 -4.78
N THR A 121 -15.73 9.08 -3.67
CA THR A 121 -16.55 9.32 -2.47
C THR A 121 -15.89 10.30 -1.49
N PRO A 122 -16.65 10.81 -0.51
CA PRO A 122 -16.09 11.59 0.59
C PRO A 122 -14.95 10.87 1.34
N PHE A 123 -15.00 9.53 1.45
CA PHE A 123 -13.93 8.74 2.05
C PHE A 123 -12.60 8.91 1.29
N GLN A 124 -12.60 8.76 -0.04
CA GLN A 124 -11.38 8.95 -0.83
C GLN A 124 -10.81 10.35 -0.65
N LYS A 125 -11.68 11.39 -0.70
CA LYS A 125 -11.24 12.77 -0.49
C LYS A 125 -10.57 12.96 0.87
N LYS A 126 -11.23 12.50 1.95
CA LYS A 126 -10.70 12.61 3.32
C LYS A 126 -9.37 11.86 3.49
N LEU A 127 -9.26 10.67 2.87
CA LEU A 127 -8.01 9.91 2.89
C LEU A 127 -6.88 10.64 2.13
N GLN A 128 -7.20 11.29 1.01
CA GLN A 128 -6.25 12.11 0.26
C GLN A 128 -5.84 13.36 1.07
N ASP A 129 -6.79 14.01 1.74
CA ASP A 129 -6.51 15.16 2.61
C ASP A 129 -5.59 14.75 3.78
N LEU A 130 -5.82 13.59 4.40
CA LEU A 130 -4.94 13.01 5.41
C LEU A 130 -3.53 12.73 4.85
N ALA A 131 -3.46 12.16 3.65
CA ALA A 131 -2.19 11.90 2.97
C ALA A 131 -1.42 13.20 2.71
N HIS A 132 -2.10 14.24 2.23
CA HIS A 132 -1.51 15.56 2.01
C HIS A 132 -1.00 16.20 3.31
N ALA A 133 -1.76 16.10 4.39
CA ALA A 133 -1.34 16.58 5.71
C ALA A 133 -0.09 15.85 6.23
N ASN A 134 0.17 14.64 5.73
CA ASN A 134 1.34 13.83 6.05
C ASN A 134 2.41 13.85 4.94
N GLY A 135 2.38 14.82 4.04
CA GLY A 135 3.44 15.07 3.06
C GLY A 135 3.50 14.08 1.89
N ILE A 136 2.44 13.33 1.64
CA ILE A 136 2.33 12.39 0.52
C ILE A 136 1.05 12.61 -0.28
N HIS A 137 1.09 12.27 -1.57
CA HIS A 137 -0.05 12.25 -2.49
C HIS A 137 -0.32 10.80 -2.92
N ILE A 138 -1.56 10.33 -2.75
CA ILE A 138 -1.98 9.00 -3.21
C ILE A 138 -2.22 9.08 -4.71
N VAL A 139 -1.46 8.30 -5.48
CA VAL A 139 -1.52 8.29 -6.95
C VAL A 139 -2.44 7.19 -7.46
N THR A 140 -2.38 5.98 -6.89
CA THR A 140 -3.14 4.80 -7.36
C THR A 140 -4.11 4.29 -6.30
N TRP A 141 -5.07 3.44 -6.73
CA TRP A 141 -6.15 2.93 -5.88
C TRP A 141 -6.12 1.39 -5.82
N TRP A 142 -4.97 0.85 -5.36
CA TRP A 142 -4.69 -0.59 -5.37
C TRP A 142 -5.14 -1.29 -4.09
N TRP A 143 -6.24 -2.04 -4.19
CA TRP A 143 -6.78 -2.83 -3.10
C TRP A 143 -6.47 -4.30 -3.30
N THR A 144 -6.11 -4.99 -2.22
CA THR A 144 -5.78 -6.41 -2.24
C THR A 144 -6.50 -7.14 -1.11
N PRO A 145 -7.09 -8.33 -1.39
CA PRO A 145 -7.78 -9.12 -0.37
C PRO A 145 -6.80 -9.77 0.58
N GLY A 146 -7.23 -9.89 1.85
CA GLY A 146 -6.46 -10.51 2.91
C GLY A 146 -6.90 -11.93 3.26
N ALA A 147 -5.96 -12.72 3.79
CA ALA A 147 -6.18 -14.07 4.25
C ALA A 147 -5.41 -14.35 5.54
N PHE A 148 -5.65 -15.52 6.15
CA PHE A 148 -4.88 -16.05 7.26
C PHE A 148 -4.08 -17.29 6.81
N ALA A 149 -2.87 -17.46 7.36
CA ALA A 149 -2.21 -18.76 7.32
C ALA A 149 -1.42 -19.01 8.60
N THR A 150 -1.43 -20.26 9.05
CA THR A 150 -0.77 -20.71 10.27
C THR A 150 0.07 -21.96 10.00
N LYS A 151 0.93 -22.34 10.93
CA LYS A 151 1.74 -23.54 10.82
C LYS A 151 0.91 -24.81 10.90
N ASP A 152 -0.02 -24.89 11.87
CA ASP A 152 -0.63 -26.15 12.28
C ASP A 152 -2.09 -26.03 12.76
N ARG A 153 -2.68 -24.82 12.77
CA ARG A 153 -4.05 -24.61 13.27
C ARG A 153 -4.91 -23.92 12.24
N GLU A 154 -6.08 -24.45 11.96
CA GLU A 154 -7.10 -23.79 11.13
C GLU A 154 -7.71 -22.58 11.85
N ILE A 155 -7.95 -21.50 11.13
CA ILE A 155 -8.68 -20.35 11.63
C ILE A 155 -10.14 -20.49 11.22
N THR A 156 -10.99 -20.74 12.24
CA THR A 156 -12.43 -21.00 12.10
C THR A 156 -13.28 -19.96 12.84
N GLY A 157 -12.74 -18.76 13.04
CA GLY A 157 -13.38 -17.68 13.77
C GLY A 157 -12.49 -17.13 14.90
N PRO A 158 -12.94 -16.11 15.66
CA PRO A 158 -12.10 -15.43 16.63
C PRO A 158 -11.49 -16.35 17.69
N LYS A 159 -12.25 -17.33 18.20
CA LYS A 159 -11.78 -18.23 19.27
C LYS A 159 -10.61 -19.12 18.83
N SER A 160 -10.48 -19.38 17.54
CA SER A 160 -9.43 -20.28 17.01
C SER A 160 -8.02 -19.71 17.09
N VAL A 161 -7.87 -18.38 17.24
CA VAL A 161 -6.55 -17.74 17.36
C VAL A 161 -6.02 -17.68 18.78
N ALA A 162 -6.82 -18.09 19.79
CA ALA A 162 -6.41 -18.04 21.19
C ALA A 162 -5.10 -18.81 21.42
N GLY A 163 -4.13 -18.16 22.07
CA GLY A 163 -2.79 -18.71 22.36
C GLY A 163 -1.84 -18.74 21.17
N LEU A 164 -2.26 -18.36 19.96
CA LEU A 164 -1.35 -18.22 18.82
C LEU A 164 -0.56 -16.92 18.92
N LYS A 165 0.68 -16.96 18.44
CA LYS A 165 1.48 -15.76 18.18
C LYS A 165 1.41 -15.42 16.70
N LEU A 166 0.65 -14.37 16.39
CA LEU A 166 0.35 -13.95 15.03
C LEU A 166 1.07 -12.66 14.67
N ARG A 167 1.43 -12.52 13.39
CA ARG A 167 1.83 -11.23 12.85
C ARG A 167 0.61 -10.42 12.45
N ALA A 168 0.62 -9.14 12.80
CA ALA A 168 -0.26 -8.15 12.19
C ALA A 168 0.54 -7.06 11.46
N ALA A 169 -0.13 -6.31 10.59
CA ALA A 169 0.48 -5.20 9.85
C ALA A 169 0.43 -3.89 10.64
N ASP A 170 -0.51 -3.76 11.57
CA ASP A 170 -0.77 -2.54 12.31
C ASP A 170 -1.54 -2.76 13.63
N PRO A 171 -1.69 -1.71 14.46
CA PRO A 171 -2.39 -1.77 15.74
C PRO A 171 -3.88 -2.11 15.64
N THR A 172 -4.56 -1.83 14.54
CA THR A 172 -5.99 -2.12 14.37
C THR A 172 -6.26 -3.62 14.43
N PHE A 173 -5.47 -4.40 13.68
CA PHE A 173 -5.51 -5.86 13.77
C PHE A 173 -5.00 -6.37 15.10
N GLU A 174 -3.97 -5.74 15.66
CA GLU A 174 -3.47 -6.11 16.97
C GLU A 174 -4.57 -6.05 18.03
N THR A 175 -5.34 -4.95 18.07
CA THR A 175 -6.46 -4.77 19.02
C THR A 175 -7.49 -5.88 18.87
N MET A 176 -7.92 -6.20 17.64
CA MET A 176 -8.90 -7.26 17.38
C MET A 176 -8.36 -8.66 17.75
N LEU A 177 -7.13 -8.99 17.33
CA LEU A 177 -6.55 -10.32 17.57
C LEU A 177 -6.24 -10.54 19.05
N LYS A 178 -5.78 -9.53 19.79
CA LYS A 178 -5.59 -9.60 21.24
C LYS A 178 -6.91 -9.85 21.97
N ALA A 179 -7.98 -9.20 21.55
CA ALA A 179 -9.33 -9.46 22.10
C ALA A 179 -9.80 -10.88 21.82
N ALA A 180 -9.34 -11.50 20.73
CA ALA A 180 -9.58 -12.91 20.41
C ALA A 180 -8.63 -13.88 21.17
N GLY A 181 -7.72 -13.38 22.00
CA GLY A 181 -6.80 -14.20 22.82
C GLY A 181 -5.47 -14.55 22.14
N ALA A 182 -5.14 -13.95 21.01
CA ALA A 182 -3.83 -14.11 20.37
C ALA A 182 -2.76 -13.19 20.99
N SER A 183 -1.50 -13.59 20.91
CA SER A 183 -0.35 -12.68 21.03
C SER A 183 -0.03 -12.11 19.65
N VAL A 184 0.33 -10.83 19.56
CA VAL A 184 0.54 -10.17 18.28
C VAL A 184 1.92 -9.50 18.21
N ALA A 185 2.58 -9.67 17.07
CA ALA A 185 3.78 -8.92 16.72
C ALA A 185 3.53 -8.09 15.44
N ASN A 186 3.69 -6.78 15.55
CA ASN A 186 3.60 -5.87 14.43
C ASN A 186 4.95 -5.78 13.72
N MET A 187 4.96 -6.05 12.42
CA MET A 187 6.18 -5.99 11.60
C MET A 187 5.84 -5.87 10.11
N PRO A 188 6.74 -5.32 9.27
CA PRO A 188 6.59 -5.35 7.82
C PRO A 188 6.51 -6.78 7.27
N SER A 189 5.87 -6.93 6.09
CA SER A 189 5.71 -8.26 5.46
C SER A 189 7.03 -8.93 5.11
N THR A 190 8.11 -8.18 4.92
CA THR A 190 9.46 -8.70 4.67
C THR A 190 10.04 -9.50 5.83
N GLU A 191 9.52 -9.32 7.04
CA GLU A 191 9.95 -10.03 8.24
C GLU A 191 9.10 -11.27 8.57
N ILE A 192 8.00 -11.50 7.83
CA ILE A 192 7.08 -12.63 8.10
C ILE A 192 7.77 -13.97 7.88
N TYR A 193 8.41 -14.16 6.71
CA TYR A 193 9.03 -15.44 6.36
C TYR A 193 10.09 -15.87 7.39
N PRO A 194 11.12 -15.05 7.71
CA PRO A 194 12.13 -15.43 8.70
C PRO A 194 11.54 -15.63 10.10
N SER A 195 10.50 -14.87 10.49
CA SER A 195 9.85 -15.03 11.80
C SER A 195 9.00 -16.32 11.91
N LEU A 196 8.39 -16.74 10.82
CA LEU A 196 7.74 -18.06 10.72
C LEU A 196 8.78 -19.18 10.73
N GLN A 197 9.83 -19.06 9.93
CA GLN A 197 10.91 -20.08 9.84
C GLN A 197 11.57 -20.32 11.19
N SER A 198 11.89 -19.28 11.93
CA SER A 198 12.52 -19.37 13.26
C SER A 198 11.56 -19.81 14.38
N GLY A 199 10.26 -19.90 14.12
CA GLY A 199 9.27 -20.26 15.13
C GLY A 199 8.85 -19.11 16.06
N VAL A 200 9.27 -17.89 15.79
CA VAL A 200 8.82 -16.69 16.51
C VAL A 200 7.32 -16.47 16.31
N LEU A 201 6.76 -16.82 15.14
CA LEU A 201 5.34 -16.74 14.82
C LEU A 201 4.75 -18.14 14.61
N ASN A 202 3.48 -18.32 15.01
CA ASN A 202 2.66 -19.47 14.65
C ASN A 202 1.90 -19.26 13.32
N GLY A 203 1.67 -18.01 12.96
CA GLY A 203 0.93 -17.67 11.75
C GLY A 203 0.95 -16.16 11.46
N THR A 204 0.24 -15.79 10.42
CA THR A 204 0.15 -14.41 9.96
C THR A 204 -1.18 -14.15 9.27
N LEU A 205 -1.58 -12.88 9.24
CA LEU A 205 -2.50 -12.36 8.25
C LEU A 205 -1.74 -11.37 7.36
N THR A 206 -1.99 -11.48 6.06
CA THR A 206 -1.43 -10.60 5.03
C THR A 206 -2.28 -10.70 3.76
N SER A 207 -1.94 -9.94 2.71
CA SER A 207 -2.66 -10.06 1.44
C SER A 207 -2.45 -11.43 0.78
N ALA A 208 -3.47 -11.93 0.10
CA ALA A 208 -3.40 -13.18 -0.65
C ALA A 208 -2.19 -13.22 -1.60
N GLU A 209 -1.93 -12.10 -2.28
CA GLU A 209 -0.77 -11.96 -3.15
C GLU A 209 0.57 -12.08 -2.40
N THR A 210 0.69 -11.51 -1.18
CA THR A 210 1.91 -11.61 -0.37
C THR A 210 2.18 -13.04 0.07
N PHE A 211 1.14 -13.83 0.35
CA PHE A 211 1.31 -15.26 0.67
C PHE A 211 2.03 -16.02 -0.45
N VAL A 212 1.76 -15.67 -1.70
CA VAL A 212 2.39 -16.27 -2.89
C VAL A 212 3.76 -15.65 -3.16
N SER A 213 3.82 -14.32 -3.32
CA SER A 213 5.04 -13.63 -3.77
C SER A 213 6.20 -13.75 -2.78
N MET A 214 5.92 -13.87 -1.47
CA MET A 214 6.91 -14.09 -0.41
C MET A 214 7.02 -15.56 0.02
N ARG A 215 6.38 -16.50 -0.70
CA ARG A 215 6.48 -17.95 -0.51
C ARG A 215 6.10 -18.40 0.91
N LEU A 216 5.13 -17.75 1.55
CA LEU A 216 4.75 -18.07 2.93
C LEU A 216 4.16 -19.46 3.09
N TYR A 217 3.67 -20.08 2.00
CA TYR A 217 3.21 -21.47 1.92
C TYR A 217 4.29 -22.51 2.29
N GLU A 218 5.57 -22.15 2.25
CA GLU A 218 6.65 -23.03 2.69
C GLU A 218 6.67 -23.16 4.23
N GLN A 219 6.26 -22.11 4.93
CA GLN A 219 6.34 -22.00 6.39
C GLN A 219 4.99 -22.20 7.10
N THR A 220 3.87 -22.18 6.36
CA THR A 220 2.51 -22.33 6.91
C THR A 220 1.77 -23.44 6.18
N LYS A 221 1.04 -24.29 6.93
CA LYS A 221 0.40 -25.49 6.37
C LYS A 221 -1.12 -25.48 6.49
N MET A 222 -1.69 -24.46 7.12
CA MET A 222 -3.13 -24.24 7.24
C MET A 222 -3.45 -22.85 6.70
N ALA A 223 -4.21 -22.74 5.61
CA ALA A 223 -4.66 -21.49 5.03
C ALA A 223 -6.18 -21.32 5.18
N THR A 224 -6.61 -20.17 5.64
CA THR A 224 -8.02 -19.76 5.62
C THR A 224 -8.15 -18.58 4.68
N LEU A 225 -8.73 -18.85 3.52
CA LEU A 225 -8.99 -17.88 2.46
C LEU A 225 -10.24 -17.05 2.78
N PRO A 226 -10.42 -15.89 2.15
CA PRO A 226 -11.73 -15.25 2.10
C PRO A 226 -12.75 -16.22 1.49
N GLY A 227 -13.97 -16.25 2.09
CA GLY A 227 -15.10 -16.89 1.45
C GLY A 227 -15.81 -15.87 0.52
N LYS A 228 -17.12 -15.75 0.67
CA LYS A 228 -17.91 -14.73 -0.06
C LYS A 228 -17.38 -13.31 0.18
N TYR A 229 -16.86 -13.03 1.39
CA TYR A 229 -16.32 -11.73 1.78
C TYR A 229 -14.91 -11.88 2.36
N SER A 230 -14.05 -10.93 2.06
CA SER A 230 -12.76 -10.77 2.72
C SER A 230 -12.97 -10.05 4.05
N LEU A 231 -12.44 -10.60 5.15
CA LEU A 231 -12.51 -9.92 6.45
C LEU A 231 -11.88 -8.54 6.39
N TRP A 232 -10.92 -8.34 5.50
CA TRP A 232 -10.25 -7.07 5.28
C TRP A 232 -9.67 -6.99 3.87
N MET A 233 -9.70 -5.77 3.34
CA MET A 233 -8.95 -5.36 2.17
C MET A 233 -7.87 -4.40 2.62
N LEU A 234 -6.76 -4.38 1.91
CA LEU A 234 -5.66 -3.45 2.17
C LEU A 234 -5.43 -2.55 0.95
N LEU A 235 -5.51 -1.24 1.13
CA LEU A 235 -5.04 -0.28 0.15
C LEU A 235 -3.52 -0.16 0.23
N GLN A 236 -2.83 -0.50 -0.86
CA GLN A 236 -1.37 -0.41 -0.99
C GLN A 236 -0.99 0.44 -2.20
N PRO A 237 -1.21 1.76 -2.16
CA PRO A 237 -1.09 2.61 -3.31
C PRO A 237 0.36 2.87 -3.70
N LEU A 238 0.56 3.24 -4.96
CA LEU A 238 1.68 4.07 -5.35
C LEU A 238 1.41 5.48 -4.82
N VAL A 239 2.31 6.01 -4.03
CA VAL A 239 2.25 7.37 -3.49
C VAL A 239 3.43 8.20 -3.99
N MET A 240 3.25 9.50 -4.04
CA MET A 240 4.30 10.47 -4.38
C MET A 240 4.54 11.41 -3.20
N SER A 241 5.78 11.81 -2.98
CA SER A 241 6.12 12.93 -2.09
C SER A 241 5.30 14.17 -2.51
N LYS A 242 4.58 14.77 -1.56
CA LYS A 242 3.76 15.97 -1.82
C LYS A 242 4.58 17.11 -2.40
N GLN A 243 5.84 17.26 -1.94
CA GLN A 243 6.76 18.27 -2.46
C GLN A 243 7.10 18.06 -3.95
N HIS A 244 7.15 16.80 -4.41
CA HIS A 244 7.41 16.48 -5.81
C HIS A 244 6.12 16.54 -6.65
N TRP A 245 4.99 16.13 -6.08
CA TRP A 245 3.67 16.28 -6.72
C TRP A 245 3.36 17.74 -7.05
N ASP A 246 3.63 18.66 -6.11
CA ASP A 246 3.35 20.09 -6.27
C ASP A 246 4.28 20.78 -7.28
N LYS A 247 5.39 20.16 -7.65
CA LYS A 247 6.30 20.64 -8.70
C LYS A 247 5.88 20.20 -10.10
N LEU A 248 5.01 19.20 -10.20
CA LEU A 248 4.47 18.78 -11.49
C LEU A 248 3.55 19.87 -12.06
N THR A 249 3.67 20.12 -13.36
CA THR A 249 2.70 20.99 -14.05
C THR A 249 1.30 20.36 -14.03
N PRO A 250 0.22 21.14 -14.15
CA PRO A 250 -1.14 20.59 -14.24
C PRO A 250 -1.30 19.54 -15.36
N ALA A 251 -0.59 19.72 -16.49
CA ALA A 251 -0.57 18.73 -17.57
C ALA A 251 0.09 17.41 -17.14
N GLN A 252 1.20 17.48 -16.40
CA GLN A 252 1.87 16.29 -15.87
C GLN A 252 1.04 15.60 -14.80
N GLN A 253 0.41 16.34 -13.88
CA GLN A 253 -0.51 15.77 -12.89
C GLN A 253 -1.64 14.99 -13.57
N LYS A 254 -2.24 15.56 -14.64
CA LYS A 254 -3.26 14.86 -15.42
C LYS A 254 -2.72 13.59 -16.09
N ILE A 255 -1.50 13.61 -16.63
CA ILE A 255 -0.85 12.40 -17.17
C ILE A 255 -0.69 11.33 -16.11
N PHE A 256 -0.31 11.68 -14.87
CA PHE A 256 -0.20 10.75 -13.74
C PHE A 256 -1.56 10.16 -13.39
N GLU A 257 -2.62 10.96 -13.34
CA GLU A 257 -3.99 10.49 -13.07
C GLU A 257 -4.48 9.51 -14.13
N GLU A 258 -4.25 9.80 -15.42
CA GLU A 258 -4.60 8.90 -16.53
C GLU A 258 -3.79 7.60 -16.50
N ALA A 259 -2.50 7.69 -16.21
CA ALA A 259 -1.62 6.52 -16.06
C ALA A 259 -2.01 5.68 -14.83
N ALA A 260 -2.39 6.33 -13.73
CA ALA A 260 -2.89 5.67 -12.53
C ALA A 260 -4.16 4.88 -12.83
N ALA A 261 -5.12 5.45 -13.58
CA ALA A 261 -6.35 4.74 -13.96
C ALA A 261 -6.06 3.44 -14.74
N LYS A 262 -5.09 3.46 -15.67
CA LYS A 262 -4.66 2.26 -16.41
C LYS A 262 -3.97 1.24 -15.51
N SER A 263 -3.14 1.70 -14.61
CA SER A 263 -2.45 0.86 -13.65
C SER A 263 -3.42 0.24 -12.63
N ASP A 264 -4.45 0.99 -12.20
CA ASP A 264 -5.50 0.51 -11.30
C ASP A 264 -6.34 -0.61 -11.93
N GLU A 265 -6.72 -0.45 -13.21
CA GLU A 265 -7.44 -1.48 -13.99
C GLU A 265 -6.61 -2.76 -14.10
N TYR A 266 -5.32 -2.62 -14.44
CA TYR A 266 -4.39 -3.75 -14.52
C TYR A 266 -4.25 -4.47 -13.17
N PHE A 267 -4.03 -3.71 -12.09
CA PHE A 267 -3.89 -4.28 -10.75
C PHE A 267 -5.17 -4.98 -10.28
N LEU A 268 -6.33 -4.37 -10.52
CA LEU A 268 -7.63 -4.98 -10.19
C LEU A 268 -7.80 -6.35 -10.88
N GLY A 269 -7.38 -6.45 -12.16
CA GLY A 269 -7.37 -7.72 -12.89
C GLY A 269 -6.54 -8.79 -12.18
N LEU A 270 -5.34 -8.44 -11.71
CA LEU A 270 -4.50 -9.37 -10.95
C LEU A 270 -5.12 -9.75 -9.60
N GLN A 271 -5.75 -8.80 -8.90
CA GLN A 271 -6.31 -9.05 -7.57
C GLN A 271 -7.56 -9.93 -7.60
N ARG A 272 -8.30 -9.98 -8.70
CA ARG A 272 -9.41 -10.93 -8.88
C ARG A 272 -8.95 -12.39 -8.83
N GLU A 273 -7.72 -12.66 -9.25
CA GLU A 273 -7.13 -14.01 -9.24
C GLU A 273 -6.27 -14.29 -8.00
N ALA A 274 -5.92 -13.27 -7.20
CA ALA A 274 -4.95 -13.41 -6.13
C ALA A 274 -5.32 -14.45 -5.06
N VAL A 275 -6.62 -14.63 -4.77
CA VAL A 275 -7.10 -15.65 -3.82
C VAL A 275 -7.00 -17.03 -4.43
N ASN A 276 -7.37 -17.20 -5.72
CA ASN A 276 -7.24 -18.44 -6.47
C ASN A 276 -5.77 -18.88 -6.59
N ASP A 277 -4.89 -17.93 -6.86
CA ASP A 277 -3.44 -18.19 -6.93
C ASP A 277 -2.88 -18.62 -5.57
N MET A 278 -3.32 -18.00 -4.49
CA MET A 278 -2.96 -18.40 -3.13
C MET A 278 -3.44 -19.82 -2.85
N GLU A 279 -4.69 -20.14 -3.17
CA GLU A 279 -5.25 -21.49 -3.00
C GLU A 279 -4.41 -22.53 -3.74
N LYS A 280 -4.13 -22.27 -5.03
CA LYS A 280 -3.37 -23.15 -5.90
C LYS A 280 -1.96 -23.43 -5.36
N GLU A 281 -1.21 -22.38 -4.97
CA GLU A 281 0.15 -22.55 -4.48
C GLU A 281 0.19 -23.21 -3.10
N TYR A 282 -0.78 -22.95 -2.22
CA TYR A 282 -0.89 -23.64 -0.93
C TYR A 282 -1.23 -25.12 -1.09
N LYS A 283 -2.20 -25.48 -1.95
CA LYS A 283 -2.53 -26.89 -2.26
C LYS A 283 -1.32 -27.61 -2.86
N LYS A 284 -0.62 -26.98 -3.80
CA LYS A 284 0.61 -27.52 -4.40
C LYS A 284 1.73 -27.75 -3.36
N ALA A 285 1.81 -26.91 -2.35
CA ALA A 285 2.75 -27.06 -1.22
C ALA A 285 2.30 -28.09 -0.16
N GLY A 286 1.20 -28.80 -0.40
CA GLY A 286 0.64 -29.82 0.51
C GLY A 286 -0.03 -29.23 1.75
N ALA A 287 -0.41 -27.96 1.72
CA ALA A 287 -1.14 -27.32 2.80
C ALA A 287 -2.63 -27.65 2.76
N LYS A 288 -3.27 -27.65 3.92
CA LYS A 288 -4.73 -27.66 4.01
C LYS A 288 -5.26 -26.24 3.77
N VAL A 289 -6.23 -26.14 2.87
CA VAL A 289 -6.84 -24.89 2.47
C VAL A 289 -8.34 -24.96 2.70
N ARG A 290 -8.90 -23.95 3.31
CA ARG A 290 -10.34 -23.77 3.50
C ARG A 290 -10.73 -22.32 3.22
N GLU A 291 -12.00 -22.10 2.97
CA GLU A 291 -12.61 -20.78 2.95
C GLU A 291 -13.25 -20.45 4.30
N MET A 292 -13.24 -19.16 4.62
CA MET A 292 -13.98 -18.63 5.76
C MET A 292 -15.49 -18.70 5.46
N THR A 293 -16.26 -19.32 6.36
CA THR A 293 -17.72 -19.35 6.24
C THR A 293 -18.32 -17.96 6.54
N GLN A 294 -19.57 -17.76 6.12
CA GLN A 294 -20.29 -16.52 6.42
C GLN A 294 -20.42 -16.29 7.94
N SER A 295 -20.73 -17.34 8.71
CA SER A 295 -20.83 -17.23 10.19
C SER A 295 -19.53 -16.80 10.83
N GLU A 296 -18.41 -17.40 10.40
CA GLU A 296 -17.08 -17.03 10.90
C GLU A 296 -16.71 -15.58 10.56
N TYR A 297 -17.03 -15.15 9.33
CA TYR A 297 -16.88 -13.76 8.89
C TYR A 297 -17.69 -12.82 9.80
N ASP A 298 -18.95 -13.13 10.03
CA ASP A 298 -19.85 -12.29 10.85
C ASP A 298 -19.35 -12.19 12.31
N GLU A 299 -18.83 -13.30 12.88
CA GLU A 299 -18.20 -13.30 14.21
C GLU A 299 -16.96 -12.37 14.26
N TRP A 300 -16.11 -12.44 13.24
CA TRP A 300 -14.95 -11.55 13.14
C TRP A 300 -15.34 -10.09 12.97
N VAL A 301 -16.34 -9.79 12.16
CA VAL A 301 -16.85 -8.42 11.96
C VAL A 301 -17.46 -7.87 13.25
N ALA A 302 -18.22 -8.69 13.98
CA ALA A 302 -18.76 -8.30 15.28
C ALA A 302 -17.64 -7.94 16.27
N LEU A 303 -16.61 -8.79 16.37
CA LEU A 303 -15.45 -8.52 17.21
C LEU A 303 -14.70 -7.26 16.77
N ALA A 304 -14.50 -7.07 15.47
CA ALA A 304 -13.84 -5.88 14.93
C ALA A 304 -14.58 -4.59 15.32
N LYS A 305 -15.91 -4.58 15.19
CA LYS A 305 -16.76 -3.45 15.62
C LYS A 305 -16.63 -3.13 17.10
N ASP A 306 -16.59 -4.17 17.91
CA ASP A 306 -16.50 -4.01 19.37
C ASP A 306 -15.11 -3.64 19.88
N THR A 307 -14.08 -3.85 19.08
CA THR A 307 -12.67 -3.63 19.44
C THR A 307 -12.00 -2.59 18.53
N ALA A 308 -11.55 -3.00 17.35
CA ALA A 308 -10.76 -2.18 16.43
C ALA A 308 -11.47 -0.89 16.01
N TRP A 309 -12.78 -0.93 15.69
CA TRP A 309 -13.51 0.25 15.28
C TRP A 309 -13.68 1.26 16.41
N LYS A 310 -14.04 0.76 17.63
CA LYS A 310 -14.19 1.60 18.83
C LYS A 310 -12.85 2.23 19.22
N ASP A 311 -11.79 1.42 19.26
CA ASP A 311 -10.44 1.89 19.59
C ASP A 311 -9.99 2.96 18.59
N PHE A 312 -10.10 2.68 17.28
CA PHE A 312 -9.71 3.62 16.23
C PHE A 312 -10.49 4.93 16.27
N SER A 313 -11.82 4.87 16.35
CA SER A 313 -12.69 6.06 16.35
C SER A 313 -12.57 6.89 17.63
N SER A 314 -12.15 6.29 18.74
CA SER A 314 -11.97 7.00 20.02
C SER A 314 -10.68 7.81 20.11
N LYS A 315 -9.69 7.51 19.26
CA LYS A 315 -8.35 8.12 19.32
C LYS A 315 -8.28 9.52 18.72
N SER A 316 -9.11 9.81 17.70
CA SER A 316 -9.17 11.15 17.10
C SER A 316 -10.50 11.41 16.38
N ALA A 317 -10.88 12.69 16.31
CA ALA A 317 -12.04 13.11 15.53
C ALA A 317 -11.86 12.79 14.03
N THR A 318 -10.65 12.93 13.51
CA THR A 318 -10.31 12.57 12.12
C THR A 318 -10.49 11.09 11.87
N GLY A 319 -10.04 10.22 12.79
CA GLY A 319 -10.24 8.77 12.69
C GLY A 319 -11.72 8.40 12.68
N LYS A 320 -12.51 8.98 13.59
CA LYS A 320 -13.96 8.79 13.59
C LYS A 320 -14.61 9.19 12.28
N ASP A 321 -14.29 10.38 11.77
CA ASP A 321 -14.85 10.92 10.53
C ASP A 321 -14.46 10.09 9.29
N LEU A 322 -13.24 9.54 9.26
CA LEU A 322 -12.80 8.61 8.22
C LEU A 322 -13.57 7.29 8.28
N LEU A 323 -13.76 6.72 9.46
CA LEU A 323 -14.50 5.48 9.64
C LEU A 323 -15.97 5.66 9.23
N ASP A 324 -16.61 6.74 9.69
CA ASP A 324 -17.99 7.07 9.34
C ASP A 324 -18.15 7.23 7.82
N ALA A 325 -17.21 7.92 7.15
CA ALA A 325 -17.22 8.09 5.70
C ALA A 325 -17.02 6.76 4.95
N LEU A 326 -16.17 5.87 5.47
CA LEU A 326 -15.91 4.55 4.88
C LEU A 326 -17.13 3.64 4.96
N ILE A 327 -17.78 3.53 6.13
CA ILE A 327 -18.93 2.64 6.33
C ILE A 327 -20.23 3.17 5.72
N ALA A 328 -20.28 4.45 5.35
CA ALA A 328 -21.43 5.04 4.65
C ALA A 328 -21.53 4.57 3.19
N VAL A 329 -20.47 4.08 2.59
CA VAL A 329 -20.46 3.52 1.23
C VAL A 329 -20.98 2.09 1.27
N LYS A 330 -21.99 1.78 0.44
CA LYS A 330 -22.65 0.45 0.38
C LYS A 330 -22.44 -0.24 -0.96
#